data_9157d9d2a540c53085dd3cbefc45ffec
#
_entry.id   9157d9d2a540c53085dd3cbefc45ffec
#
_cell.length_a   1.000
_cell.length_b   1.000
_cell.length_c   1.000
_cell.angle_alpha   90.00
_cell.angle_beta   90.00
_cell.angle_gamma   90.00
#
_symmetry.space_group_name_H-M   'P 1'
#
loop_
_entity.id
_entity.type
_entity.pdbx_description
1 polymer ?
#
loop_
_entity_poly.entity_id
_entity_poly.type
_entity_poly.pdbx_seq_one_letter_code
_entity_poly.pdbx_strand_id
1 'polypeptide(L)'
;MKNLENSWKGRKNMNADMKWLDNPEVFRVNQLEAHSDHCYYLDYSDMKKEKNPLFQSLNGQWEFSYSKNVKSRPVNFYEETFDASGFDKIMVPGHIELAGYDKIRYINTMYPWEGKEYHRGAYSMEATGAEEGMFSEAQYNPVGSYIKYFDLDRSMCGKRIHICFEGVEEAMYLWLNGQFVGYAEDSFTPSEFDLTPYIKEKGNVLAVQVHKMSTAAFLEDQDFFRFFGIFRNVTLKAIPDVHMEDVWFKPVLNQDNVSGSVTVS
;
A
#
# COMPACT_ATOMS: atom_id res chain seq x y z
N MET A 1 26.98 7.44 -7.62
CA MET A 1 26.04 8.49 -8.04
C MET A 1 25.52 8.33 -9.46
N LYS A 2 26.31 8.05 -10.50
CA LYS A 2 25.79 7.92 -11.89
C LYS A 2 24.83 6.73 -12.15
N ASN A 3 24.88 5.66 -11.36
CA ASN A 3 23.97 4.50 -11.56
C ASN A 3 22.57 4.69 -10.97
N LEU A 4 22.40 5.59 -10.00
CA LEU A 4 21.10 5.91 -9.42
C LEU A 4 20.27 6.81 -10.35
N GLU A 5 20.87 7.81 -11.00
CA GLU A 5 20.17 8.70 -11.93
C GLU A 5 19.58 7.98 -13.16
N ASN A 6 20.18 6.86 -13.61
CA ASN A 6 19.66 6.12 -14.76
C ASN A 6 18.48 5.20 -14.41
N SER A 7 18.33 4.75 -13.16
CA SER A 7 17.18 3.96 -12.71
C SER A 7 15.91 4.81 -12.61
N TRP A 8 16.04 6.13 -12.44
CA TRP A 8 14.94 7.09 -12.28
C TRP A 8 14.27 7.51 -13.58
N LYS A 9 15.04 7.57 -14.69
CA LYS A 9 14.52 8.06 -15.98
C LYS A 9 13.49 7.13 -16.63
N GLY A 10 13.48 5.85 -16.29
CA GLY A 10 12.51 4.87 -16.78
C GLY A 10 11.16 4.87 -16.04
N ARG A 11 11.11 5.33 -14.79
CA ARG A 11 9.94 5.24 -13.92
C ARG A 11 8.84 6.30 -14.22
N LYS A 12 9.21 7.45 -14.76
CA LYS A 12 8.28 8.58 -14.99
C LYS A 12 7.20 8.37 -16.06
N ASN A 13 7.24 7.29 -16.86
CA ASN A 13 6.30 7.06 -17.96
C ASN A 13 5.50 5.76 -17.80
N MET A 14 5.48 5.16 -16.62
CA MET A 14 4.69 3.96 -16.38
C MET A 14 3.28 4.38 -15.96
N ASN A 15 2.26 3.81 -16.61
CA ASN A 15 0.86 3.97 -16.24
C ASN A 15 0.40 2.74 -15.44
N ALA A 16 -0.60 2.92 -14.58
CA ALA A 16 -1.27 1.81 -13.92
C ALA A 16 -1.93 0.90 -14.96
N ASP A 17 -1.76 -0.40 -14.80
CA ASP A 17 -2.43 -1.42 -15.61
C ASP A 17 -3.27 -2.32 -14.70
N MET A 18 -4.59 -2.37 -14.94
CA MET A 18 -5.51 -3.19 -14.15
C MET A 18 -5.29 -4.69 -14.35
N LYS A 19 -4.61 -5.10 -15.41
CA LYS A 19 -4.25 -6.50 -15.66
C LYS A 19 -3.23 -7.04 -14.65
N TRP A 20 -2.57 -6.20 -13.88
CA TRP A 20 -1.70 -6.66 -12.81
C TRP A 20 -2.48 -7.44 -11.75
N LEU A 21 -3.75 -7.11 -11.52
CA LEU A 21 -4.63 -7.88 -10.63
C LEU A 21 -4.74 -9.37 -10.99
N ASP A 22 -4.56 -9.70 -12.28
CA ASP A 22 -4.69 -11.06 -12.81
C ASP A 22 -3.34 -11.76 -12.98
N ASN A 23 -2.22 -11.03 -12.80
CA ASN A 23 -0.89 -11.54 -13.12
C ASN A 23 -0.05 -11.79 -11.85
N PRO A 24 0.14 -13.04 -11.41
CA PRO A 24 0.89 -13.37 -10.21
C PRO A 24 2.39 -13.05 -10.29
N GLU A 25 2.92 -12.74 -11.49
CA GLU A 25 4.31 -12.30 -11.64
C GLU A 25 4.48 -10.81 -11.36
N VAL A 26 3.39 -10.03 -11.27
CA VAL A 26 3.40 -8.59 -11.02
C VAL A 26 2.69 -8.27 -9.70
N PHE A 27 3.29 -8.65 -8.60
CA PHE A 27 2.77 -8.38 -7.25
C PHE A 27 3.23 -7.03 -6.67
N ARG A 28 4.18 -6.36 -7.30
CA ARG A 28 4.65 -5.02 -6.93
C ARG A 28 5.23 -4.25 -8.11
N VAL A 29 5.03 -2.93 -8.13
CA VAL A 29 5.65 -2.01 -9.10
C VAL A 29 6.13 -0.77 -8.34
N ASN A 30 7.41 -0.41 -8.48
CA ASN A 30 8.07 0.72 -7.81
C ASN A 30 8.01 0.70 -6.27
N GLN A 31 7.56 -0.37 -5.64
CA GLN A 31 7.64 -0.56 -4.19
C GLN A 31 9.11 -0.65 -3.78
N LEU A 32 9.46 -0.04 -2.68
CA LEU A 32 10.80 -0.14 -2.09
C LEU A 32 11.05 -1.55 -1.55
N GLU A 33 12.32 -1.96 -1.50
CA GLU A 33 12.67 -3.24 -0.88
C GLU A 33 12.37 -3.22 0.61
N ALA A 34 11.98 -4.39 1.14
CA ALA A 34 11.76 -4.55 2.57
C ALA A 34 13.07 -4.32 3.35
N HIS A 35 12.96 -3.63 4.46
CA HIS A 35 14.07 -3.32 5.36
C HIS A 35 13.61 -3.42 6.81
N SER A 36 14.55 -3.31 7.75
CA SER A 36 14.25 -3.32 9.18
C SER A 36 13.36 -2.15 9.58
N ASP A 37 12.44 -2.40 10.51
CA ASP A 37 11.57 -1.37 11.08
C ASP A 37 12.36 -0.53 12.09
N HIS A 38 12.89 0.59 11.63
CA HIS A 38 13.63 1.55 12.46
C HIS A 38 13.21 2.99 12.12
N CYS A 39 13.47 3.90 13.07
CA CYS A 39 13.12 5.31 12.95
C CYS A 39 14.36 6.18 12.87
N TYR A 40 14.28 7.25 12.08
CA TYR A 40 15.29 8.29 12.00
C TYR A 40 14.93 9.44 12.94
N TYR A 41 15.95 10.08 13.53
CA TYR A 41 15.83 11.27 14.35
C TYR A 41 16.89 12.28 13.94
N LEU A 42 16.60 13.58 14.05
CA LEU A 42 17.58 14.62 13.77
C LEU A 42 18.69 14.66 14.84
N ASP A 43 18.32 14.41 16.09
CA ASP A 43 19.23 14.32 17.23
C ASP A 43 18.62 13.46 18.35
N TYR A 44 19.44 13.20 19.40
CA TYR A 44 19.02 12.41 20.56
C TYR A 44 17.85 13.05 21.34
N SER A 45 17.69 14.37 21.29
CA SER A 45 16.57 15.04 21.96
C SER A 45 15.24 14.80 21.25
N ASP A 46 15.25 14.65 19.93
CA ASP A 46 14.07 14.35 19.14
C ASP A 46 13.51 12.96 19.42
N MET A 47 14.38 11.99 19.73
CA MET A 47 13.94 10.63 20.12
C MET A 47 13.07 10.62 21.39
N LYS A 48 13.16 11.66 22.24
CA LYS A 48 12.37 11.81 23.47
C LYS A 48 11.13 12.65 23.29
N LYS A 49 10.93 13.25 22.12
CA LYS A 49 9.75 14.06 21.82
C LYS A 49 8.57 13.17 21.45
N GLU A 50 7.38 13.59 21.79
CA GLU A 50 6.13 12.92 21.42
C GLU A 50 5.94 12.89 19.88
N LYS A 51 6.39 13.94 19.19
CA LYS A 51 6.30 14.04 17.71
C LYS A 51 7.70 14.06 17.09
N ASN A 52 8.01 13.04 16.28
CA ASN A 52 9.20 13.00 15.46
C ASN A 52 9.07 13.97 14.26
N PRO A 53 9.96 14.96 14.07
CA PRO A 53 9.86 15.95 12.99
C PRO A 53 10.11 15.37 11.59
N LEU A 54 10.61 14.13 11.50
CA LEU A 54 10.82 13.42 10.24
C LEU A 54 9.63 12.54 9.82
N PHE A 55 8.54 12.56 10.60
CA PHE A 55 7.33 11.76 10.35
C PHE A 55 6.09 12.63 10.31
N GLN A 56 5.24 12.39 9.32
CA GLN A 56 3.94 13.04 9.18
C GLN A 56 2.86 11.99 8.95
N SER A 57 1.90 11.90 9.85
CA SER A 57 0.74 11.00 9.69
C SER A 57 -0.24 11.56 8.66
N LEU A 58 -0.74 10.71 7.79
CA LEU A 58 -1.85 10.99 6.87
C LEU A 58 -3.16 10.35 7.32
N ASN A 59 -3.21 9.76 8.51
CA ASN A 59 -4.43 9.21 9.10
C ASN A 59 -5.55 10.26 9.21
N GLY A 60 -6.76 9.79 9.44
CA GLY A 60 -7.95 10.62 9.61
C GLY A 60 -8.93 10.50 8.45
N GLN A 61 -9.68 11.55 8.15
CA GLN A 61 -10.66 11.53 7.09
C GLN A 61 -10.02 11.66 5.70
N TRP A 62 -10.50 10.83 4.77
CA TRP A 62 -10.17 10.86 3.35
C TRP A 62 -11.45 10.97 2.53
N GLU A 63 -11.41 11.56 1.35
CA GLU A 63 -12.48 11.46 0.36
C GLU A 63 -12.52 10.02 -0.15
N PHE A 64 -13.73 9.48 -0.38
CA PHE A 64 -13.89 8.06 -0.66
C PHE A 64 -15.03 7.77 -1.64
N SER A 65 -14.80 6.87 -2.58
CA SER A 65 -15.82 6.34 -3.46
C SER A 65 -15.74 4.82 -3.53
N TYR A 66 -16.86 4.15 -3.26
CA TYR A 66 -17.01 2.71 -3.40
C TYR A 66 -17.53 2.34 -4.79
N SER A 67 -16.95 1.31 -5.39
CA SER A 67 -17.42 0.71 -6.64
C SER A 67 -17.47 -0.81 -6.50
N LYS A 68 -18.48 -1.45 -7.08
CA LYS A 68 -18.66 -2.92 -6.97
C LYS A 68 -17.64 -3.73 -7.81
N ASN A 69 -16.99 -3.09 -8.77
CA ASN A 69 -16.00 -3.71 -9.65
C ASN A 69 -15.10 -2.66 -10.33
N VAL A 70 -14.06 -3.14 -11.00
CA VAL A 70 -13.09 -2.31 -11.72
C VAL A 70 -13.74 -1.46 -12.81
N LYS A 71 -14.74 -2.01 -13.53
CA LYS A 71 -15.41 -1.32 -14.64
C LYS A 71 -16.22 -0.10 -14.17
N SER A 72 -16.79 -0.13 -12.97
CA SER A 72 -17.64 0.94 -12.45
C SER A 72 -16.90 1.99 -11.62
N ARG A 73 -15.58 1.84 -11.44
CA ARG A 73 -14.77 2.76 -10.65
C ARG A 73 -14.60 4.12 -11.32
N PRO A 74 -14.36 5.20 -10.57
CA PRO A 74 -13.94 6.48 -11.16
C PRO A 74 -12.53 6.32 -11.76
N VAL A 75 -12.39 6.53 -13.07
CA VAL A 75 -11.14 6.23 -13.80
C VAL A 75 -10.09 7.30 -13.55
N ASN A 76 -10.48 8.58 -13.57
CA ASN A 76 -9.53 9.72 -13.51
C ASN A 76 -9.50 10.41 -12.14
N PHE A 77 -9.93 9.72 -11.09
CA PHE A 77 -10.04 10.29 -9.74
C PHE A 77 -8.70 10.77 -9.16
N TYR A 78 -7.58 10.32 -9.71
CA TYR A 78 -6.23 10.67 -9.30
C TYR A 78 -5.72 12.00 -9.90
N GLU A 79 -6.45 12.59 -10.86
CA GLU A 79 -6.06 13.86 -11.47
C GLU A 79 -6.21 15.01 -10.47
N GLU A 80 -5.27 15.96 -10.46
CA GLU A 80 -5.28 17.11 -9.54
C GLU A 80 -6.55 17.99 -9.69
N THR A 81 -7.16 17.96 -10.87
CA THR A 81 -8.36 18.75 -11.19
C THR A 81 -9.65 17.98 -11.01
N PHE A 82 -9.58 16.74 -10.52
CA PHE A 82 -10.77 15.92 -10.30
C PHE A 82 -11.69 16.55 -9.25
N ASP A 83 -12.97 16.65 -9.56
CA ASP A 83 -14.01 17.11 -8.62
C ASP A 83 -14.47 15.95 -7.74
N ALA A 84 -13.98 15.90 -6.51
CA ALA A 84 -14.37 14.91 -5.53
C ALA A 84 -15.60 15.30 -4.70
N SER A 85 -16.36 16.32 -5.07
CA SER A 85 -17.54 16.78 -4.31
C SER A 85 -18.64 15.73 -4.17
N GLY A 86 -18.66 14.74 -5.06
CA GLY A 86 -19.56 13.58 -5.00
C GLY A 86 -19.01 12.38 -4.23
N PHE A 87 -17.82 12.48 -3.65
CA PHE A 87 -17.25 11.43 -2.81
C PHE A 87 -17.77 11.52 -1.39
N ASP A 88 -17.89 10.36 -0.74
CA ASP A 88 -18.12 10.26 0.70
C ASP A 88 -16.83 10.53 1.50
N LYS A 89 -16.93 10.38 2.82
CA LYS A 89 -15.78 10.46 3.72
C LYS A 89 -15.59 9.12 4.44
N ILE A 90 -14.34 8.65 4.48
CA ILE A 90 -13.98 7.44 5.22
C ILE A 90 -12.83 7.73 6.18
N MET A 91 -12.80 7.03 7.31
CA MET A 91 -11.66 7.09 8.25
C MET A 91 -10.56 6.13 7.79
N VAL A 92 -9.33 6.62 7.79
CA VAL A 92 -8.11 5.84 7.60
C VAL A 92 -7.27 5.98 8.89
N PRO A 93 -6.83 4.87 9.50
CA PRO A 93 -7.04 3.48 9.09
C PRO A 93 -8.48 2.99 9.31
N GLY A 94 -8.90 2.03 8.47
CA GLY A 94 -10.20 1.39 8.59
C GLY A 94 -10.51 0.42 7.45
N HIS A 95 -11.40 -0.53 7.72
CA HIS A 95 -11.94 -1.45 6.72
C HIS A 95 -13.18 -0.87 6.06
N ILE A 96 -13.30 -1.05 4.76
CA ILE A 96 -14.41 -0.54 3.95
C ILE A 96 -15.74 -1.14 4.39
N GLU A 97 -15.76 -2.44 4.74
CA GLU A 97 -16.95 -3.14 5.24
C GLU A 97 -17.44 -2.58 6.57
N LEU A 98 -16.52 -2.25 7.48
CA LEU A 98 -16.88 -1.66 8.79
C LEU A 98 -17.39 -0.23 8.65
N ALA A 99 -17.04 0.46 7.55
CA ALA A 99 -17.62 1.75 7.19
C ALA A 99 -19.00 1.63 6.51
N GLY A 100 -19.48 0.41 6.27
CA GLY A 100 -20.85 0.16 5.77
C GLY A 100 -20.98 0.07 4.25
N TYR A 101 -19.91 0.01 3.48
CA TYR A 101 -19.96 0.02 2.00
C TYR A 101 -20.05 -1.36 1.36
N ASP A 102 -19.55 -2.41 2.03
CA ASP A 102 -19.64 -3.79 1.56
C ASP A 102 -20.08 -4.71 2.70
N LYS A 103 -20.29 -5.99 2.41
CA LYS A 103 -20.71 -6.98 3.39
C LYS A 103 -19.49 -7.68 3.99
N ILE A 104 -19.52 -7.81 5.30
CA ILE A 104 -18.58 -8.67 6.03
C ILE A 104 -18.86 -10.11 5.61
N ARG A 105 -17.82 -10.83 5.20
CA ARG A 105 -17.88 -12.24 4.81
C ARG A 105 -16.85 -13.03 5.60
N TYR A 106 -17.23 -14.22 5.98
CA TYR A 106 -16.35 -15.22 6.55
C TYR A 106 -16.33 -16.44 5.63
N ILE A 107 -15.16 -16.84 5.19
CA ILE A 107 -14.96 -18.00 4.32
C ILE A 107 -13.71 -18.72 4.83
N ASN A 108 -13.81 -20.02 5.08
CA ASN A 108 -12.73 -20.81 5.67
C ASN A 108 -12.21 -21.95 4.78
N THR A 109 -12.98 -22.35 3.76
CA THR A 109 -12.65 -23.51 2.91
C THR A 109 -12.73 -23.23 1.42
N MET A 110 -13.22 -22.06 1.04
CA MET A 110 -13.38 -21.64 -0.37
C MET A 110 -12.76 -20.29 -0.57
N TYR A 111 -12.25 -20.03 -1.76
CA TYR A 111 -11.81 -18.68 -2.13
C TYR A 111 -12.98 -17.70 -2.16
N PRO A 112 -12.75 -16.38 -1.94
CA PRO A 112 -13.81 -15.37 -1.86
C PRO A 112 -14.71 -15.26 -3.09
N TRP A 113 -14.26 -15.70 -4.23
CA TRP A 113 -15.00 -15.71 -5.51
C TRP A 113 -15.76 -17.01 -5.78
N GLU A 114 -15.48 -18.10 -5.07
CA GLU A 114 -16.15 -19.39 -5.29
C GLU A 114 -17.65 -19.32 -4.95
N GLY A 115 -18.43 -20.09 -5.68
CA GLY A 115 -19.89 -20.11 -5.52
C GLY A 115 -20.61 -18.87 -6.06
N LYS A 116 -19.90 -17.95 -6.74
CA LYS A 116 -20.44 -16.77 -7.41
C LYS A 116 -20.15 -16.82 -8.91
N GLU A 117 -19.86 -15.67 -9.53
CA GLU A 117 -19.67 -15.55 -10.99
C GLU A 117 -18.39 -16.23 -11.50
N TYR A 118 -17.51 -16.65 -10.61
CA TYR A 118 -16.27 -17.35 -10.91
C TYR A 118 -16.35 -18.79 -10.43
N HIS A 119 -16.90 -19.66 -11.25
CA HIS A 119 -16.80 -21.08 -11.03
C HIS A 119 -15.45 -21.59 -11.55
N ARG A 120 -14.45 -21.60 -10.68
CA ARG A 120 -13.44 -22.63 -10.75
C ARG A 120 -13.84 -23.73 -9.77
N GLY A 121 -14.00 -24.94 -10.26
CA GLY A 121 -14.13 -26.08 -9.34
C GLY A 121 -12.89 -26.10 -8.46
N ALA A 122 -13.08 -26.04 -7.14
CA ALA A 122 -12.01 -26.01 -6.14
C ALA A 122 -10.99 -27.16 -6.23
N TYR A 123 -11.23 -28.12 -7.12
CA TYR A 123 -10.46 -29.35 -7.29
C TYR A 123 -9.87 -29.52 -8.70
N SER A 124 -9.92 -28.52 -9.56
CA SER A 124 -9.24 -28.61 -10.84
C SER A 124 -7.74 -28.40 -10.66
N MET A 125 -6.98 -29.49 -10.70
CA MET A 125 -5.51 -29.44 -10.67
C MET A 125 -4.92 -28.65 -11.88
N GLU A 126 -5.73 -28.34 -12.89
CA GLU A 126 -5.36 -27.54 -14.04
C GLU A 126 -5.52 -26.02 -13.81
N ALA A 127 -6.20 -25.63 -12.73
CA ALA A 127 -6.47 -24.24 -12.41
C ALA A 127 -5.39 -23.67 -11.47
N THR A 128 -4.13 -23.74 -11.85
CA THR A 128 -2.99 -23.30 -11.02
C THR A 128 -2.62 -21.85 -11.17
N GLY A 129 -3.44 -21.01 -11.80
CA GLY A 129 -3.13 -19.59 -11.98
C GLY A 129 -4.38 -18.75 -12.15
N ALA A 130 -4.23 -17.44 -11.98
CA ALA A 130 -5.23 -16.48 -12.38
C ALA A 130 -5.36 -16.47 -13.90
N GLU A 131 -6.59 -16.40 -14.39
CA GLU A 131 -6.86 -16.21 -15.82
C GLU A 131 -6.92 -14.72 -16.11
N GLU A 132 -6.56 -14.35 -17.34
CA GLU A 132 -6.72 -12.97 -17.81
C GLU A 132 -8.17 -12.53 -17.63
N GLY A 133 -8.39 -11.37 -16.98
CA GLY A 133 -9.71 -10.84 -16.67
C GLY A 133 -10.37 -11.43 -15.43
N MET A 134 -9.74 -12.36 -14.73
CA MET A 134 -10.34 -13.00 -13.54
C MET A 134 -10.73 -12.01 -12.46
N PHE A 135 -9.90 -11.02 -12.17
CA PHE A 135 -10.14 -9.98 -11.18
C PHE A 135 -10.38 -8.61 -11.82
N SER A 136 -9.63 -8.27 -12.87
CA SER A 136 -9.71 -6.97 -13.53
C SER A 136 -11.02 -6.74 -14.28
N GLU A 137 -11.65 -7.80 -14.80
CA GLU A 137 -12.91 -7.73 -15.55
C GLU A 137 -14.10 -8.30 -14.75
N ALA A 138 -13.87 -8.66 -13.49
CA ALA A 138 -14.86 -9.24 -12.61
C ALA A 138 -16.13 -8.41 -12.52
N GLN A 139 -17.29 -9.07 -12.48
CA GLN A 139 -18.57 -8.40 -12.19
C GLN A 139 -18.66 -7.96 -10.72
N TYR A 140 -17.95 -8.67 -9.85
CA TYR A 140 -17.79 -8.33 -8.44
C TYR A 140 -16.33 -8.49 -8.00
N ASN A 141 -15.61 -7.40 -8.01
CA ASN A 141 -14.34 -7.17 -7.34
C ASN A 141 -14.37 -5.75 -6.80
N PRO A 142 -14.87 -5.53 -5.58
CA PRO A 142 -15.04 -4.20 -5.02
C PRO A 142 -13.78 -3.37 -5.03
N VAL A 143 -13.97 -2.07 -5.27
CA VAL A 143 -12.89 -1.10 -5.38
C VAL A 143 -13.20 0.10 -4.47
N GLY A 144 -12.26 0.44 -3.60
CA GLY A 144 -12.24 1.68 -2.85
C GLY A 144 -11.31 2.69 -3.51
N SER A 145 -11.84 3.85 -3.90
CA SER A 145 -11.04 4.96 -4.42
C SER A 145 -10.94 6.06 -3.37
N TYR A 146 -9.73 6.35 -2.92
CA TYR A 146 -9.42 7.27 -1.81
C TYR A 146 -8.65 8.48 -2.31
N ILE A 147 -8.97 9.67 -1.78
CA ILE A 147 -8.18 10.90 -2.02
C ILE A 147 -7.86 11.56 -0.68
N LYS A 148 -6.59 11.94 -0.52
CA LYS A 148 -6.10 12.75 0.61
C LYS A 148 -5.46 14.02 0.11
N TYR A 149 -5.95 15.15 0.58
CA TYR A 149 -5.32 16.45 0.38
C TYR A 149 -4.42 16.76 1.58
N PHE A 150 -3.18 17.18 1.33
CA PHE A 150 -2.26 17.51 2.42
C PHE A 150 -1.16 18.50 1.99
N ASP A 151 -0.64 19.23 2.95
CA ASP A 151 0.61 19.99 2.85
C ASP A 151 1.72 19.20 3.54
N LEU A 152 2.94 19.30 3.01
CA LEU A 152 4.11 18.68 3.64
C LEU A 152 4.54 19.50 4.85
N ASP A 153 4.83 18.84 5.98
CA ASP A 153 5.35 19.48 7.17
C ASP A 153 6.67 20.20 6.86
N ARG A 154 6.86 21.41 7.37
CA ARG A 154 8.03 22.26 7.09
C ARG A 154 9.37 21.57 7.39
N SER A 155 9.42 20.77 8.44
CA SER A 155 10.61 19.98 8.84
C SER A 155 11.05 18.96 7.79
N MET A 156 10.15 18.58 6.87
CA MET A 156 10.34 17.57 5.84
C MET A 156 10.66 18.18 4.48
N CYS A 157 10.42 19.49 4.27
CA CYS A 157 10.66 20.15 2.99
C CYS A 157 12.14 20.03 2.55
N GLY A 158 12.34 19.76 1.25
CA GLY A 158 13.68 19.59 0.66
C GLY A 158 14.38 18.27 0.98
N LYS A 159 13.73 17.34 1.68
CA LYS A 159 14.26 16.00 1.99
C LYS A 159 13.70 14.95 1.02
N ARG A 160 14.32 13.77 0.99
CA ARG A 160 13.68 12.59 0.38
C ARG A 160 12.47 12.20 1.21
N ILE A 161 11.35 11.94 0.53
CA ILE A 161 10.09 11.59 1.18
C ILE A 161 9.65 10.23 0.70
N HIS A 162 9.54 9.30 1.65
CA HIS A 162 8.88 8.01 1.43
C HIS A 162 7.49 8.02 2.05
N ILE A 163 6.56 7.27 1.49
CA ILE A 163 5.28 6.95 2.11
C ILE A 163 5.28 5.48 2.51
N CYS A 164 4.78 5.22 3.71
CA CYS A 164 4.61 3.89 4.25
C CYS A 164 3.12 3.65 4.50
N PHE A 165 2.57 2.64 3.86
CA PHE A 165 1.29 2.04 4.20
C PHE A 165 1.59 0.80 5.03
N GLU A 166 1.28 0.81 6.32
CA GLU A 166 1.58 -0.31 7.22
C GLU A 166 0.74 -1.55 6.95
N GLY A 167 -0.39 -1.40 6.25
CA GLY A 167 -1.23 -2.50 5.80
C GLY A 167 -2.40 -2.02 4.95
N VAL A 168 -2.53 -2.61 3.77
CA VAL A 168 -3.62 -2.37 2.81
C VAL A 168 -4.09 -3.70 2.27
N GLU A 169 -5.31 -4.06 2.54
CA GLU A 169 -5.93 -5.28 2.04
C GLU A 169 -6.84 -4.95 0.86
N GLU A 170 -6.64 -5.46 -0.31
CA GLU A 170 -5.59 -6.36 -0.76
C GLU A 170 -4.62 -5.66 -1.72
N ALA A 171 -5.01 -5.43 -2.97
CA ALA A 171 -4.15 -4.81 -3.97
C ALA A 171 -4.36 -3.29 -4.03
N MET A 172 -3.27 -2.53 -4.05
CA MET A 172 -3.30 -1.08 -4.09
C MET A 172 -2.56 -0.49 -5.26
N TYR A 173 -3.16 0.53 -5.87
CA TYR A 173 -2.54 1.44 -6.83
C TYR A 173 -2.39 2.81 -6.20
N LEU A 174 -1.25 3.46 -6.43
CA LEU A 174 -0.89 4.72 -5.81
C LEU A 174 -0.55 5.79 -6.84
N TRP A 175 -1.13 6.98 -6.68
CA TRP A 175 -0.80 8.19 -7.46
C TRP A 175 -0.53 9.36 -6.53
N LEU A 176 0.35 10.25 -6.93
CA LEU A 176 0.57 11.55 -6.29
C LEU A 176 0.60 12.65 -7.33
N ASN A 177 -0.23 13.68 -7.13
CA ASN A 177 -0.32 14.83 -8.00
C ASN A 177 -0.53 14.45 -9.49
N GLY A 178 -1.45 13.52 -9.73
CA GLY A 178 -1.80 13.04 -11.07
C GLY A 178 -0.83 12.03 -11.69
N GLN A 179 0.28 11.71 -11.02
CA GLN A 179 1.32 10.82 -11.53
C GLN A 179 1.27 9.47 -10.85
N PHE A 180 1.36 8.38 -11.61
CA PHE A 180 1.42 7.04 -11.06
C PHE A 180 2.72 6.84 -10.28
N VAL A 181 2.60 6.38 -9.04
CA VAL A 181 3.72 6.12 -8.13
C VAL A 181 4.05 4.63 -8.10
N GLY A 182 3.06 3.76 -7.83
CA GLY A 182 3.32 2.34 -7.69
C GLY A 182 2.11 1.46 -7.44
N TYR A 183 2.39 0.17 -7.31
CA TYR A 183 1.43 -0.92 -7.07
C TYR A 183 2.00 -1.90 -6.05
N ALA A 184 1.15 -2.48 -5.21
CA ALA A 184 1.49 -3.56 -4.28
C ALA A 184 0.27 -4.43 -3.97
N GLU A 185 0.51 -5.72 -3.70
CA GLU A 185 -0.52 -6.70 -3.35
C GLU A 185 -0.39 -7.26 -1.93
N ASP A 186 0.71 -7.03 -1.22
CA ASP A 186 0.92 -7.55 0.13
C ASP A 186 0.04 -6.81 1.15
N SER A 187 -0.92 -7.54 1.75
CA SER A 187 -1.90 -6.96 2.68
C SER A 187 -1.34 -6.67 4.06
N PHE A 188 -0.44 -7.50 4.58
CA PHE A 188 -0.14 -7.55 6.01
C PHE A 188 1.24 -7.03 6.38
N THR A 189 2.13 -6.83 5.42
CA THR A 189 3.42 -6.19 5.62
C THR A 189 3.43 -4.76 5.05
N PRO A 190 4.31 -3.87 5.51
CA PRO A 190 4.35 -2.50 5.04
C PRO A 190 4.69 -2.39 3.55
N SER A 191 3.95 -1.56 2.82
CA SER A 191 4.25 -1.17 1.45
C SER A 191 4.80 0.25 1.44
N GLU A 192 6.04 0.43 1.00
CA GLU A 192 6.71 1.73 0.95
C GLU A 192 7.03 2.19 -0.47
N PHE A 193 6.90 3.50 -0.72
CA PHE A 193 7.16 4.11 -2.02
C PHE A 193 7.90 5.42 -1.87
N ASP A 194 8.79 5.72 -2.83
CA ASP A 194 9.49 6.99 -2.89
C ASP A 194 8.62 8.06 -3.58
N LEU A 195 8.19 9.04 -2.82
CA LEU A 195 7.41 10.17 -3.30
C LEU A 195 8.26 11.36 -3.75
N THR A 196 9.55 11.36 -3.50
CA THR A 196 10.45 12.51 -3.76
C THR A 196 10.30 13.11 -5.15
N PRO A 197 10.12 12.31 -6.24
CA PRO A 197 9.98 12.88 -7.59
C PRO A 197 8.66 13.60 -7.86
N TYR A 198 7.65 13.39 -7.00
CA TYR A 198 6.26 13.78 -7.24
C TYR A 198 5.73 14.81 -6.24
N ILE A 199 6.34 14.87 -5.03
CA ILE A 199 5.81 15.64 -3.91
C ILE A 199 6.05 17.15 -4.06
N LYS A 200 5.08 17.92 -3.62
CA LYS A 200 5.11 19.38 -3.49
C LYS A 200 5.15 19.78 -2.02
N GLU A 201 5.63 20.99 -1.73
CA GLU A 201 5.55 21.50 -0.35
C GLU A 201 4.11 21.74 0.10
N LYS A 202 3.22 22.09 -0.83
CA LYS A 202 1.80 22.37 -0.56
C LYS A 202 0.89 21.86 -1.66
N GLY A 203 -0.36 21.63 -1.28
CA GLY A 203 -1.42 21.26 -2.20
C GLY A 203 -1.20 19.90 -2.85
N ASN A 204 -0.71 18.92 -2.10
CA ASN A 204 -0.57 17.56 -2.60
C ASN A 204 -1.93 16.86 -2.68
N VAL A 205 -2.12 16.11 -3.75
CA VAL A 205 -3.27 15.23 -3.98
C VAL A 205 -2.77 13.79 -4.05
N LEU A 206 -2.95 13.03 -2.97
CA LEU A 206 -2.63 11.62 -2.90
C LEU A 206 -3.89 10.82 -3.25
N ALA A 207 -3.81 9.98 -4.25
CA ALA A 207 -4.90 9.10 -4.65
C ALA A 207 -4.48 7.63 -4.50
N VAL A 208 -5.35 6.84 -3.89
CA VAL A 208 -5.13 5.39 -3.68
C VAL A 208 -6.36 4.64 -4.16
N GLN A 209 -6.16 3.59 -4.94
CA GLN A 209 -7.23 2.68 -5.32
C GLN A 209 -6.94 1.30 -4.76
N VAL A 210 -7.86 0.78 -3.95
CA VAL A 210 -7.73 -0.52 -3.29
C VAL A 210 -8.74 -1.48 -3.89
N HIS A 211 -8.27 -2.63 -4.35
CA HIS A 211 -9.08 -3.71 -4.91
C HIS A 211 -9.16 -4.85 -3.91
N LYS A 212 -10.37 -5.39 -3.74
CA LYS A 212 -10.63 -6.45 -2.75
C LYS A 212 -10.01 -7.79 -3.12
N MET A 213 -9.82 -8.04 -4.41
CA MET A 213 -9.30 -9.33 -4.89
C MET A 213 -8.26 -9.10 -5.99
N SER A 214 -7.17 -9.84 -5.89
CA SER A 214 -6.09 -9.95 -6.86
C SER A 214 -5.50 -11.36 -6.83
N THR A 215 -4.37 -11.56 -7.50
CA THR A 215 -3.64 -12.84 -7.43
C THR A 215 -3.09 -13.15 -6.03
N ALA A 216 -2.87 -12.15 -5.18
CA ALA A 216 -2.43 -12.35 -3.80
C ALA A 216 -3.44 -13.14 -2.97
N ALA A 217 -4.73 -13.04 -3.27
CA ALA A 217 -5.78 -13.80 -2.60
C ALA A 217 -5.57 -15.32 -2.66
N PHE A 218 -4.86 -15.85 -3.65
CA PHE A 218 -4.50 -17.27 -3.69
C PHE A 218 -3.51 -17.68 -2.59
N LEU A 219 -2.70 -16.74 -2.10
CA LEU A 219 -1.69 -16.96 -1.07
C LEU A 219 -2.17 -16.48 0.32
N GLU A 220 -2.90 -15.38 0.35
CA GLU A 220 -3.35 -14.73 1.57
C GLU A 220 -4.68 -15.27 2.09
N ASP A 221 -5.32 -16.19 1.35
CA ASP A 221 -6.60 -16.78 1.74
C ASP A 221 -6.45 -17.68 2.98
N GLN A 222 -6.98 -17.21 4.11
CA GLN A 222 -6.89 -17.82 5.42
C GLN A 222 -8.29 -18.01 6.03
N ASP A 223 -8.38 -18.77 7.10
CA ASP A 223 -9.60 -18.95 7.89
C ASP A 223 -9.89 -17.69 8.73
N PHE A 224 -10.35 -16.62 8.08
CA PHE A 224 -10.69 -15.33 8.72
C PHE A 224 -11.71 -14.54 7.90
N PHE A 225 -12.16 -13.39 8.43
CA PHE A 225 -13.04 -12.49 7.73
C PHE A 225 -12.34 -11.83 6.52
N ARG A 226 -13.08 -11.67 5.43
CA ARG A 226 -12.60 -11.02 4.20
C ARG A 226 -12.97 -9.55 4.24
N PHE A 227 -12.00 -8.75 4.63
CA PHE A 227 -12.06 -7.30 4.60
C PHE A 227 -11.27 -6.73 3.41
N PHE A 228 -11.34 -5.43 3.22
CA PHE A 228 -10.41 -4.69 2.39
C PHE A 228 -10.37 -3.22 2.77
N GLY A 229 -9.33 -2.51 2.32
CA GLY A 229 -9.12 -1.10 2.60
C GLY A 229 -7.76 -0.80 3.22
N ILE A 230 -7.53 0.47 3.54
CA ILE A 230 -6.31 0.94 4.21
C ILE A 230 -6.53 0.77 5.72
N PHE A 231 -6.17 -0.39 6.28
CA PHE A 231 -6.57 -0.76 7.65
C PHE A 231 -5.50 -0.50 8.72
N ARG A 232 -4.30 -0.08 8.32
CA ARG A 232 -3.23 0.38 9.22
C ARG A 232 -2.81 1.80 8.86
N ASN A 233 -1.84 2.36 9.63
CA ASN A 233 -1.42 3.74 9.47
C ASN A 233 -0.84 4.04 8.09
N VAL A 234 -0.98 5.29 7.69
CA VAL A 234 -0.32 5.88 6.53
C VAL A 234 0.59 7.00 7.00
N THR A 235 1.88 6.88 6.74
CA THR A 235 2.89 7.81 7.28
C THR A 235 3.86 8.24 6.18
N LEU A 236 4.12 9.55 6.11
CA LEU A 236 5.26 10.08 5.37
C LEU A 236 6.49 10.03 6.26
N LYS A 237 7.61 9.59 5.68
CA LYS A 237 8.94 9.52 6.33
C LYS A 237 9.93 10.39 5.56
N ALA A 238 10.54 11.37 6.23
CA ALA A 238 11.66 12.11 5.63
C ALA A 238 12.95 11.34 5.90
N ILE A 239 13.62 10.95 4.83
CA ILE A 239 14.82 10.11 4.88
C ILE A 239 16.06 11.00 4.91
N PRO A 240 16.91 10.92 5.93
CA PRO A 240 18.18 11.65 5.97
C PRO A 240 19.12 11.26 4.82
N ASP A 241 19.97 12.18 4.36
CA ASP A 241 20.92 11.89 3.27
C ASP A 241 21.91 10.79 3.64
N VAL A 242 22.32 10.75 4.91
CA VAL A 242 23.14 9.69 5.49
C VAL A 242 22.30 8.96 6.52
N HIS A 243 22.03 7.70 6.27
CA HIS A 243 21.18 6.85 7.11
C HIS A 243 21.58 5.38 6.99
N MET A 244 21.10 4.56 7.90
CA MET A 244 21.15 3.11 7.77
C MET A 244 19.93 2.65 6.96
N GLU A 245 20.15 1.93 5.87
CA GLU A 245 19.06 1.39 5.05
C GLU A 245 18.40 0.19 5.72
N ASP A 246 19.24 -0.67 6.31
CA ASP A 246 18.80 -1.90 6.97
C ASP A 246 19.67 -2.21 8.17
N VAL A 247 19.14 -2.89 9.16
CA VAL A 247 19.88 -3.33 10.37
C VAL A 247 19.45 -4.74 10.74
N TRP A 248 20.39 -5.65 10.71
CA TRP A 248 20.14 -7.03 11.11
C TRP A 248 20.81 -7.37 12.45
N PHE A 249 19.99 -7.65 13.47
CA PHE A 249 20.44 -8.14 14.77
C PHE A 249 20.41 -9.66 14.79
N LYS A 250 21.56 -10.28 15.07
CA LYS A 250 21.74 -11.74 15.20
C LYS A 250 22.08 -12.10 16.65
N PRO A 251 21.06 -12.26 17.53
CA PRO A 251 21.31 -12.66 18.91
C PRO A 251 21.65 -14.14 19.01
N VAL A 252 22.59 -14.48 19.85
CA VAL A 252 22.97 -15.87 20.19
C VAL A 252 23.02 -16.01 21.70
N LEU A 253 22.23 -16.94 22.24
CA LEU A 253 22.32 -17.35 23.65
C LEU A 253 23.44 -18.38 23.81
N ASN A 254 24.32 -18.17 24.78
CA ASN A 254 25.41 -19.09 25.07
C ASN A 254 24.92 -20.36 25.80
N GLN A 255 25.78 -21.39 25.86
CA GLN A 255 25.41 -22.68 26.46
C GLN A 255 25.09 -22.60 27.96
N ASP A 256 25.54 -21.54 28.64
CA ASP A 256 25.24 -21.29 30.06
C ASP A 256 23.78 -20.81 30.28
N ASN A 257 23.03 -20.51 29.24
CA ASN A 257 21.68 -19.95 29.26
C ASN A 257 21.54 -18.63 30.06
N VAL A 258 22.63 -17.94 30.33
CA VAL A 258 22.69 -16.69 31.14
C VAL A 258 23.30 -15.56 30.33
N SER A 259 24.38 -15.83 29.59
CA SER A 259 25.08 -14.86 28.76
C SER A 259 24.72 -15.02 27.30
N GLY A 260 24.95 -13.97 26.49
CA GLY A 260 24.69 -13.98 25.07
C GLY A 260 25.57 -12.99 24.32
N SER A 261 25.55 -13.11 23.01
CA SER A 261 26.20 -12.14 22.10
C SER A 261 25.22 -11.67 21.05
N VAL A 262 25.38 -10.45 20.55
CA VAL A 262 24.64 -9.91 19.42
C VAL A 262 25.62 -9.45 18.36
N THR A 263 25.46 -9.97 17.16
CA THR A 263 26.12 -9.41 15.97
C THR A 263 25.15 -8.48 15.27
N VAL A 264 25.61 -7.28 14.93
CA VAL A 264 24.84 -6.29 14.17
C VAL A 264 25.52 -6.12 12.81
N SER A 265 24.78 -6.25 11.74
CA SER A 265 25.27 -6.10 10.36
C SER A 265 24.34 -5.23 9.53
#